data_a6edcc510d9d6ced66223d4dd4772e79
#
_entry.id   a6edcc510d9d6ced66223d4dd4772e79
#
_cell.length_a   1.000
_cell.length_b   1.000
_cell.length_c   1.000
_cell.angle_alpha   90.00
_cell.angle_beta   90.00
_cell.angle_gamma   90.00
#
_symmetry.space_group_name_H-M   'P 1'
#
loop_
_entity.id
_entity.type
_entity.pdbx_description
1 polymer ?
#
loop_
_entity_poly.entity_id
_entity_poly.type
_entity_poly.pdbx_seq_one_letter_code
_entity_poly.pdbx_strand_id
1 'polypeptide(L)'
;IGGIRVALTRRAFLQVGCLGLTACSLPKFTLLESDGDVDFVLVAEPADLELVPGKKTAAMSFNGDYPAPVIRAKQGKRIRIRFINRLSEPTTIHWHGIRIENAMDGVPFLTQPPIPAGESFIYDFTCPDAGTFWYHPHVNSLVQLGKGLTGAFIVEEAEPVAFDHEAVVQ
;
A
#
# COMPACT_ATOMS: atom_id res chain seq x y z
N ILE A 1 29.84 38.40 -10.46
CA ILE A 1 30.45 37.18 -9.87
C ILE A 1 29.52 36.04 -10.28
N GLY A 2 29.92 35.33 -11.36
CA GLY A 2 29.11 34.30 -11.98
C GLY A 2 29.25 32.96 -11.29
N GLY A 3 28.16 32.36 -10.86
CA GLY A 3 28.06 30.99 -10.36
C GLY A 3 27.95 30.01 -11.52
N ILE A 4 28.92 29.12 -11.68
CA ILE A 4 28.94 28.04 -12.64
C ILE A 4 27.97 26.94 -12.12
N ARG A 5 26.85 26.70 -12.81
CA ARG A 5 26.03 25.51 -12.58
C ARG A 5 26.57 24.38 -13.43
N VAL A 6 27.16 23.38 -12.79
CA VAL A 6 27.54 22.13 -13.45
C VAL A 6 26.32 21.21 -13.48
N ALA A 7 25.76 20.99 -14.65
CA ALA A 7 24.72 19.99 -14.86
C ALA A 7 25.39 18.63 -15.10
N LEU A 8 25.34 17.74 -14.12
CA LEU A 8 25.77 16.35 -14.25
C LEU A 8 24.73 15.58 -15.09
N THR A 9 25.11 15.17 -16.30
CA THR A 9 24.31 14.30 -17.15
C THR A 9 24.40 12.85 -16.64
N ARG A 10 23.32 12.06 -16.85
CA ARG A 10 23.25 10.63 -16.45
C ARG A 10 24.42 9.76 -16.92
N ARG A 11 25.16 10.15 -17.94
CA ARG A 11 26.35 9.46 -18.43
C ARG A 11 27.62 9.71 -17.61
N ALA A 12 27.74 10.84 -16.92
CA ALA A 12 28.92 11.16 -16.10
C ALA A 12 28.95 10.40 -14.77
N PHE A 13 27.82 9.85 -14.31
CA PHE A 13 27.75 9.09 -13.04
C PHE A 13 28.23 7.63 -13.19
N LEU A 14 28.39 7.14 -14.41
CA LEU A 14 28.80 5.74 -14.69
C LEU A 14 30.31 5.54 -14.93
N GLN A 15 31.13 6.58 -14.88
CA GLN A 15 32.56 6.48 -15.22
C GLN A 15 33.54 6.68 -14.06
N VAL A 16 33.09 6.87 -12.81
CA VAL A 16 33.96 6.96 -11.65
C VAL A 16 33.64 5.85 -10.65
N GLY A 17 34.14 4.64 -10.90
CA GLY A 17 33.89 3.55 -9.96
C GLY A 17 34.42 2.18 -10.36
N CYS A 18 35.57 2.12 -10.97
CA CYS A 18 36.32 0.86 -11.13
C CYS A 18 37.65 0.95 -10.43
N LEU A 19 37.66 0.64 -9.12
CA LEU A 19 38.87 0.14 -8.38
C LEU A 19 38.41 -0.21 -6.96
N GLY A 20 38.38 -1.51 -6.65
CA GLY A 20 38.16 -2.00 -5.28
C GLY A 20 37.19 -3.15 -5.18
N LEU A 21 37.61 -4.38 -5.52
CA LEU A 21 36.89 -5.62 -5.29
C LEU A 21 36.88 -5.94 -3.80
N THR A 22 35.75 -5.71 -3.15
CA THR A 22 35.27 -6.52 -2.04
C THR A 22 33.79 -6.80 -2.32
N ALA A 23 33.45 -8.07 -2.48
CA ALA A 23 32.09 -8.53 -2.75
C ALA A 23 31.21 -8.28 -1.52
N CYS A 24 30.69 -7.09 -1.40
CA CYS A 24 29.56 -6.78 -0.55
C CYS A 24 28.32 -6.98 -1.44
N SER A 25 27.56 -8.05 -1.20
CA SER A 25 26.28 -8.27 -1.87
C SER A 25 25.34 -7.13 -1.45
N LEU A 26 25.31 -6.08 -2.27
CA LEU A 26 24.29 -5.05 -2.14
C LEU A 26 22.93 -5.73 -2.34
N PRO A 27 21.92 -5.43 -1.50
CA PRO A 27 20.56 -5.88 -1.76
C PRO A 27 20.20 -5.43 -3.18
N LYS A 28 19.66 -6.35 -3.97
CA LYS A 28 19.10 -6.02 -5.29
C LYS A 28 17.99 -5.00 -5.08
N PHE A 29 18.34 -3.73 -5.23
CA PHE A 29 17.37 -2.68 -5.37
C PHE A 29 16.76 -2.90 -6.76
N THR A 30 15.67 -3.66 -6.81
CA THR A 30 14.85 -3.73 -8.02
C THR A 30 14.37 -2.29 -8.22
N LEU A 31 14.88 -1.65 -9.29
CA LEU A 31 14.36 -0.37 -9.72
C LEU A 31 12.86 -0.56 -9.84
N LEU A 32 12.09 0.13 -9.01
CA LEU A 32 10.65 0.21 -9.14
C LEU A 32 10.40 0.61 -10.58
N GLU A 33 9.75 -0.28 -11.34
CA GLU A 33 9.23 0.07 -12.65
C GLU A 33 8.49 1.38 -12.51
N SER A 34 8.68 2.30 -13.46
CA SER A 34 8.02 3.60 -13.44
C SER A 34 6.57 3.40 -13.06
N ASP A 35 6.13 4.05 -11.98
CA ASP A 35 4.76 4.02 -11.49
C ASP A 35 3.80 4.40 -12.62
N GLY A 36 3.40 3.40 -13.41
CA GLY A 36 2.28 3.58 -14.30
C GLY A 36 1.07 3.85 -13.42
N ASP A 37 0.52 5.03 -13.58
CA ASP A 37 -0.73 5.57 -13.10
C ASP A 37 -1.48 4.68 -12.07
N VAL A 38 -1.12 4.80 -10.78
CA VAL A 38 -1.83 4.19 -9.66
C VAL A 38 -2.56 5.27 -8.88
N ASP A 39 -3.80 5.01 -8.50
CA ASP A 39 -4.63 5.97 -7.77
C ASP A 39 -4.24 6.04 -6.29
N PHE A 40 -3.70 4.94 -5.74
CA PHE A 40 -3.35 4.84 -4.33
C PHE A 40 -2.15 3.91 -4.09
N VAL A 41 -1.32 4.26 -3.09
CA VAL A 41 -0.24 3.39 -2.61
C VAL A 41 -0.52 3.00 -1.17
N LEU A 42 -0.62 1.69 -0.92
CA LEU A 42 -0.87 1.11 0.39
C LEU A 42 0.35 0.30 0.82
N VAL A 43 0.96 0.67 1.94
CA VAL A 43 2.16 0.01 2.48
C VAL A 43 1.81 -0.66 3.80
N ALA A 44 1.95 -1.97 3.90
CA ALA A 44 1.89 -2.66 5.19
C ALA A 44 3.28 -2.71 5.82
N GLU A 45 3.41 -2.22 7.04
CA GLU A 45 4.71 -2.12 7.72
C GLU A 45 4.59 -2.25 9.24
N PRO A 46 5.68 -2.67 9.95
CA PRO A 46 5.73 -2.59 11.39
C PRO A 46 5.63 -1.14 11.86
N ALA A 47 4.95 -0.90 12.98
CA ALA A 47 4.80 0.43 13.57
C ALA A 47 4.84 0.39 15.10
N ASP A 48 5.31 1.48 15.70
CA ASP A 48 5.16 1.75 17.12
C ASP A 48 4.06 2.80 17.29
N LEU A 49 2.85 2.34 17.57
CA LEU A 49 1.68 3.19 17.71
C LEU A 49 1.51 3.68 19.16
N GLU A 50 1.19 4.94 19.32
CA GLU A 50 0.80 5.52 20.61
C GLU A 50 -0.72 5.52 20.74
N LEU A 51 -1.30 4.37 21.10
CA LEU A 51 -2.74 4.21 21.28
C LEU A 51 -3.23 4.80 22.63
N VAL A 52 -2.32 4.94 23.58
CA VAL A 52 -2.55 5.56 24.87
C VAL A 52 -1.42 6.55 25.12
N PRO A 53 -1.69 7.79 25.56
CA PRO A 53 -0.68 8.81 25.78
C PRO A 53 0.54 8.31 26.55
N GLY A 54 1.73 8.50 25.98
CA GLY A 54 3.01 8.09 26.56
C GLY A 54 3.33 6.59 26.48
N LYS A 55 2.49 5.77 25.80
CA LYS A 55 2.72 4.32 25.66
C LYS A 55 2.81 3.90 24.21
N LYS A 56 4.00 3.51 23.79
CA LYS A 56 4.21 2.88 22.48
C LYS A 56 3.77 1.42 22.51
N THR A 57 3.03 1.01 21.51
CA THR A 57 2.56 -0.36 21.29
C THR A 57 3.14 -0.87 19.99
N ALA A 58 3.87 -1.98 20.04
CA ALA A 58 4.36 -2.64 18.84
C ALA A 58 3.18 -3.20 18.05
N ALA A 59 2.99 -2.68 16.83
CA ALA A 59 1.84 -2.92 15.97
C ALA A 59 2.26 -3.14 14.53
N MET A 60 1.30 -3.27 13.66
CA MET A 60 1.43 -3.16 12.21
C MET A 60 0.47 -2.06 11.73
N SER A 61 0.87 -1.31 10.72
CA SER A 61 0.04 -0.23 10.19
C SER A 61 -0.01 -0.24 8.68
N PHE A 62 -1.00 0.41 8.12
CA PHE A 62 -0.96 0.82 6.73
C PHE A 62 -0.49 2.27 6.65
N ASN A 63 0.59 2.49 5.86
CA ASN A 63 1.21 3.80 5.63
C ASN A 63 1.72 4.51 6.90
N GLY A 64 2.02 3.76 7.98
CA GLY A 64 2.47 4.32 9.24
C GLY A 64 1.36 4.89 10.14
N ASP A 65 0.11 4.88 9.70
CA ASP A 65 -1.03 5.49 10.37
C ASP A 65 -1.92 4.47 11.10
N TYR A 66 -2.60 4.95 12.15
CA TYR A 66 -3.71 4.26 12.81
C TYR A 66 -4.72 5.29 13.36
N PRO A 67 -5.99 5.25 13.00
CA PRO A 67 -6.58 4.34 11.99
C PRO A 67 -5.91 4.43 10.62
N ALA A 68 -5.97 3.33 9.85
CA ALA A 68 -5.39 3.29 8.52
C ALA A 68 -6.04 4.32 7.57
N PRO A 69 -5.37 4.70 6.47
CA PRO A 69 -5.93 5.63 5.51
C PRO A 69 -7.29 5.17 4.97
N VAL A 70 -8.24 6.09 4.85
CA VAL A 70 -9.51 5.83 4.18
C VAL A 70 -9.28 5.86 2.67
N ILE A 71 -9.50 4.73 2.01
CA ILE A 71 -9.48 4.67 0.55
C ILE A 71 -10.84 5.10 0.03
N ARG A 72 -10.88 6.00 -0.96
CA ARG A 72 -12.10 6.48 -1.60
C ARG A 72 -12.08 6.19 -3.09
N ALA A 73 -13.17 5.64 -3.60
CA ALA A 73 -13.42 5.41 -5.01
C ALA A 73 -14.81 5.90 -5.39
N LYS A 74 -15.10 6.00 -6.69
CA LYS A 74 -16.46 6.29 -7.18
C LYS A 74 -17.10 5.04 -7.76
N GLN A 75 -18.38 4.89 -7.53
CA GLN A 75 -19.18 3.82 -8.12
C GLN A 75 -19.01 3.77 -9.64
N GLY A 76 -18.82 2.57 -10.16
CA GLY A 76 -18.59 2.31 -11.59
C GLY A 76 -17.23 2.75 -12.11
N LYS A 77 -16.32 3.28 -11.27
CA LYS A 77 -14.97 3.65 -11.68
C LYS A 77 -13.97 2.57 -11.31
N ARG A 78 -12.96 2.44 -12.16
CA ARG A 78 -11.77 1.62 -11.92
C ARG A 78 -10.89 2.32 -10.90
N ILE A 79 -10.28 1.54 -10.02
CA ILE A 79 -9.24 1.97 -9.10
C ILE A 79 -8.02 1.05 -9.22
N ARG A 80 -6.83 1.62 -9.16
CA ARG A 80 -5.56 0.90 -9.15
C ARG A 80 -4.81 1.21 -7.87
N ILE A 81 -4.57 0.18 -7.06
CA ILE A 81 -3.91 0.31 -5.77
C ILE A 81 -2.62 -0.50 -5.82
N ARG A 82 -1.48 0.17 -5.67
CA ARG A 82 -0.21 -0.51 -5.44
C ARG A 82 -0.11 -0.86 -3.97
N PHE A 83 -0.09 -2.13 -3.69
CA PHE A 83 0.20 -2.65 -2.36
C PHE A 83 1.69 -3.01 -2.25
N ILE A 84 2.34 -2.61 -1.16
CA ILE A 84 3.74 -2.92 -0.85
C ILE A 84 3.81 -3.60 0.51
N ASN A 85 4.38 -4.81 0.54
CA ASN A 85 4.56 -5.56 1.79
C ASN A 85 5.94 -5.26 2.39
N ARG A 86 6.00 -4.44 3.42
CA ARG A 86 7.21 -4.19 4.24
C ARG A 86 7.22 -4.96 5.57
N LEU A 87 6.30 -5.91 5.74
CA LEU A 87 6.34 -6.83 6.87
C LEU A 87 7.46 -7.84 6.70
N SER A 88 7.82 -8.54 7.78
CA SER A 88 8.76 -9.67 7.75
C SER A 88 8.12 -11.01 7.34
N GLU A 89 6.83 -11.00 7.05
CA GLU A 89 6.04 -12.18 6.69
C GLU A 89 5.18 -11.91 5.45
N PRO A 90 4.72 -12.95 4.73
CA PRO A 90 3.81 -12.77 3.61
C PRO A 90 2.46 -12.19 4.04
N THR A 91 1.79 -11.50 3.12
CA THR A 91 0.44 -10.96 3.33
C THR A 91 -0.36 -10.88 2.03
N THR A 92 -1.64 -10.52 2.12
CA THR A 92 -2.51 -10.12 1.00
C THR A 92 -3.43 -9.02 1.48
N ILE A 93 -4.13 -8.35 0.58
CA ILE A 93 -5.23 -7.43 0.94
C ILE A 93 -6.53 -7.97 0.34
N HIS A 94 -7.49 -8.20 1.21
CA HIS A 94 -8.87 -8.50 0.85
C HIS A 94 -9.75 -7.23 0.99
N TRP A 95 -10.60 -7.02 0.01
CA TRP A 95 -11.52 -5.89 -0.09
C TRP A 95 -12.89 -6.34 0.37
N HIS A 96 -13.09 -6.35 1.67
CA HIS A 96 -14.23 -7.00 2.31
C HIS A 96 -15.55 -6.34 1.94
N GLY A 97 -16.42 -7.15 1.34
CA GLY A 97 -17.77 -6.75 0.93
C GLY A 97 -17.86 -6.13 -0.46
N ILE A 98 -16.74 -5.83 -1.11
CA ILE A 98 -16.74 -5.30 -2.48
C ILE A 98 -16.84 -6.47 -3.47
N ARG A 99 -17.73 -6.35 -4.43
CA ARG A 99 -17.96 -7.33 -5.50
C ARG A 99 -17.01 -7.04 -6.67
N ILE A 100 -15.91 -7.78 -6.74
CA ILE A 100 -14.82 -7.58 -7.72
C ILE A 100 -14.42 -8.87 -8.41
N GLU A 101 -13.54 -8.77 -9.38
CA GLU A 101 -12.95 -9.92 -10.08
C GLU A 101 -12.18 -10.81 -9.10
N ASN A 102 -12.35 -12.13 -9.23
CA ASN A 102 -11.75 -13.12 -8.33
C ASN A 102 -10.23 -12.93 -8.17
N ALA A 103 -9.51 -12.60 -9.24
CA ALA A 103 -8.06 -12.41 -9.21
C ALA A 103 -7.60 -11.21 -8.34
N MET A 104 -8.51 -10.31 -7.97
CA MET A 104 -8.25 -9.11 -7.16
C MET A 104 -8.80 -9.23 -5.73
N ASP A 105 -9.42 -10.35 -5.37
CA ASP A 105 -10.09 -10.53 -4.09
C ASP A 105 -9.15 -10.71 -2.89
N GLY A 106 -7.88 -11.04 -3.13
CA GLY A 106 -6.85 -11.09 -2.09
C GLY A 106 -6.90 -12.28 -1.15
N VAL A 107 -7.62 -13.35 -1.49
CA VAL A 107 -7.65 -14.59 -0.68
C VAL A 107 -6.46 -15.48 -1.04
N PRO A 108 -5.52 -15.72 -0.09
CA PRO A 108 -4.29 -16.44 -0.38
C PRO A 108 -4.56 -17.86 -0.84
N PHE A 109 -3.77 -18.32 -1.83
CA PHE A 109 -3.82 -19.66 -2.45
C PHE A 109 -5.11 -19.99 -3.20
N LEU A 110 -6.13 -19.14 -3.13
CA LEU A 110 -7.39 -19.29 -3.85
C LEU A 110 -7.47 -18.30 -5.02
N THR A 111 -7.30 -17.01 -4.75
CA THR A 111 -7.41 -15.96 -5.77
C THR A 111 -6.05 -15.43 -6.21
N GLN A 112 -5.04 -15.51 -5.36
CA GLN A 112 -3.65 -15.13 -5.63
C GLN A 112 -2.67 -15.84 -4.69
N PRO A 113 -1.37 -15.94 -5.04
CA PRO A 113 -0.34 -16.27 -4.07
C PRO A 113 -0.21 -15.17 -3.00
N PRO A 114 0.19 -15.51 -1.75
CA PRO A 114 0.61 -14.50 -0.78
C PRO A 114 1.73 -13.63 -1.34
N ILE A 115 1.68 -12.35 -1.03
CA ILE A 115 2.71 -11.38 -1.42
C ILE A 115 3.87 -11.49 -0.43
N PRO A 116 5.07 -11.92 -0.86
CA PRO A 116 6.22 -12.09 0.04
C PRO A 116 6.66 -10.78 0.69
N ALA A 117 7.43 -10.89 1.76
CA ALA A 117 8.11 -9.75 2.38
C ALA A 117 9.00 -9.01 1.37
N GLY A 118 8.88 -7.69 1.29
CA GLY A 118 9.61 -6.81 0.37
C GLY A 118 9.03 -6.72 -1.04
N GLU A 119 7.99 -7.50 -1.36
CA GLU A 119 7.36 -7.52 -2.69
C GLU A 119 6.13 -6.62 -2.74
N SER A 120 5.61 -6.41 -3.95
CA SER A 120 4.44 -5.59 -4.20
C SER A 120 3.46 -6.29 -5.14
N PHE A 121 2.19 -5.85 -5.09
CA PHE A 121 1.14 -6.30 -5.98
C PHE A 121 0.25 -5.11 -6.39
N ILE A 122 -0.27 -5.12 -7.61
CA ILE A 122 -1.23 -4.10 -8.06
C ILE A 122 -2.61 -4.72 -8.08
N TYR A 123 -3.47 -4.21 -7.20
CA TYR A 123 -4.90 -4.46 -7.23
C TYR A 123 -5.53 -3.48 -8.20
N ASP A 124 -6.26 -4.00 -9.17
CA ASP A 124 -6.78 -3.23 -10.30
C ASP A 124 -8.20 -3.72 -10.63
N PHE A 125 -9.21 -3.01 -10.15
CA PHE A 125 -10.59 -3.43 -10.25
C PHE A 125 -11.56 -2.26 -10.37
N THR A 126 -12.79 -2.56 -10.77
CA THR A 126 -13.90 -1.60 -10.80
C THR A 126 -14.76 -1.76 -9.55
N CYS A 127 -15.21 -0.65 -8.95
CA CYS A 127 -16.11 -0.65 -7.80
C CYS A 127 -17.57 -0.56 -8.28
N PRO A 128 -18.32 -1.66 -8.42
CA PRO A 128 -19.65 -1.63 -9.02
C PRO A 128 -20.71 -1.05 -8.09
N ASP A 129 -20.54 -1.19 -6.80
CA ASP A 129 -21.53 -0.85 -5.79
C ASP A 129 -21.01 0.27 -4.89
N ALA A 130 -21.85 1.30 -4.64
CA ALA A 130 -21.59 2.33 -3.66
C ALA A 130 -21.81 1.77 -2.25
N GLY A 131 -21.05 2.28 -1.26
CA GLY A 131 -21.20 1.87 0.13
C GLY A 131 -19.94 2.07 0.96
N THR A 132 -20.03 1.67 2.22
CA THR A 132 -18.91 1.67 3.16
C THR A 132 -18.44 0.23 3.36
N PHE A 133 -17.21 0.00 2.98
CA PHE A 133 -16.51 -1.28 3.01
C PHE A 133 -15.26 -1.15 3.86
N TRP A 134 -14.47 -2.22 3.95
CA TRP A 134 -13.20 -2.19 4.64
C TRP A 134 -12.18 -3.11 3.96
N TYR A 135 -10.91 -2.93 4.28
CA TYR A 135 -9.83 -3.75 3.75
C TYR A 135 -8.95 -4.28 4.87
N HIS A 136 -8.44 -5.51 4.69
CA HIS A 136 -7.61 -6.18 5.68
C HIS A 136 -6.86 -7.37 5.07
N PRO A 137 -5.79 -7.89 5.73
CA PRO A 137 -5.08 -9.08 5.26
C PRO A 137 -5.88 -10.37 5.45
N HIS A 138 -5.59 -11.35 4.59
CA HIS A 138 -6.09 -12.72 4.70
C HIS A 138 -4.99 -13.75 5.00
N VAL A 139 -3.71 -13.35 5.08
CA VAL A 139 -2.61 -14.19 5.57
C VAL A 139 -2.42 -13.91 7.05
N ASN A 140 -2.37 -14.96 7.89
CA ASN A 140 -2.20 -14.81 9.34
C ASN A 140 -3.14 -13.76 9.96
N SER A 141 -4.40 -13.77 9.51
CA SER A 141 -5.37 -12.69 9.71
C SER A 141 -5.57 -12.30 11.17
N LEU A 142 -5.63 -13.28 12.08
CA LEU A 142 -5.80 -13.00 13.52
C LEU A 142 -4.70 -12.12 14.07
N VAL A 143 -3.46 -12.34 13.64
CA VAL A 143 -2.30 -11.58 14.11
C VAL A 143 -2.21 -10.24 13.39
N GLN A 144 -2.26 -10.27 12.06
CA GLN A 144 -2.06 -9.07 11.24
C GLN A 144 -3.19 -8.06 11.46
N LEU A 145 -4.45 -8.51 11.45
CA LEU A 145 -5.61 -7.67 11.75
C LEU A 145 -5.58 -7.20 13.22
N GLY A 146 -5.33 -8.11 14.17
CA GLY A 146 -5.26 -7.79 15.58
C GLY A 146 -4.13 -6.83 15.96
N LYS A 147 -3.11 -6.70 15.11
CA LYS A 147 -2.02 -5.73 15.26
C LYS A 147 -2.29 -4.40 14.57
N GLY A 148 -3.42 -4.21 13.87
CA GLY A 148 -3.83 -2.93 13.32
C GLY A 148 -3.92 -2.85 11.79
N LEU A 149 -3.71 -3.94 11.05
CA LEU A 149 -3.86 -3.91 9.59
C LEU A 149 -5.34 -3.99 9.19
N THR A 150 -6.02 -2.87 9.32
CA THR A 150 -7.42 -2.68 8.90
C THR A 150 -7.64 -1.25 8.48
N GLY A 151 -8.52 -1.02 7.51
CA GLY A 151 -8.86 0.33 7.06
C GLY A 151 -10.21 0.37 6.34
N ALA A 152 -10.83 1.55 6.34
CA ALA A 152 -12.09 1.79 5.67
C ALA A 152 -11.88 2.01 4.17
N PHE A 153 -12.83 1.49 3.37
CA PHE A 153 -12.91 1.72 1.94
C PHE A 153 -14.31 2.24 1.61
N ILE A 154 -14.38 3.45 1.09
CA ILE A 154 -15.65 4.11 0.76
C ILE A 154 -15.79 4.18 -0.75
N VAL A 155 -16.87 3.64 -1.27
CA VAL A 155 -17.27 3.82 -2.66
C VAL A 155 -18.42 4.83 -2.68
N GLU A 156 -18.10 6.03 -3.14
CA GLU A 156 -19.06 7.13 -3.28
C GLU A 156 -20.05 6.82 -4.40
N GLU A 157 -21.28 7.22 -4.23
CA GLU A 157 -22.34 7.11 -5.23
C GLU A 157 -21.94 7.81 -6.53
N ALA A 158 -22.41 7.29 -7.66
CA ALA A 158 -22.22 7.91 -8.98
C ALA A 158 -22.81 9.33 -9.01
N GLU A 159 -23.99 9.49 -8.41
CA GLU A 159 -24.64 10.78 -8.19
C GLU A 159 -24.41 11.22 -6.74
N PRO A 160 -23.74 12.37 -6.50
CA PRO A 160 -23.41 12.81 -5.16
C PRO A 160 -24.65 12.99 -4.28
N VAL A 161 -24.59 12.43 -3.07
CA VAL A 161 -25.60 12.68 -2.03
C VAL A 161 -25.10 13.81 -1.15
N ALA A 162 -25.90 14.85 -0.98
CA ALA A 162 -25.54 15.97 -0.11
C ALA A 162 -25.84 15.62 1.37
N PHE A 163 -24.87 15.87 2.24
CA PHE A 163 -25.01 15.77 3.69
C PHE A 163 -24.17 16.86 4.35
N ASP A 164 -24.56 17.30 5.54
CA ASP A 164 -23.87 18.37 6.25
C ASP A 164 -22.54 17.94 6.85
N HIS A 165 -22.47 16.69 7.33
CA HIS A 165 -21.29 16.13 7.98
C HIS A 165 -21.10 14.66 7.63
N GLU A 166 -19.85 14.24 7.52
CA GLU A 166 -19.44 12.84 7.41
C GLU A 166 -18.38 12.54 8.47
N ALA A 167 -18.47 11.36 9.08
CA ALA A 167 -17.43 10.84 9.96
C ALA A 167 -17.22 9.36 9.67
N VAL A 168 -15.95 8.96 9.56
CA VAL A 168 -15.56 7.56 9.44
C VAL A 168 -15.07 7.09 10.80
N VAL A 169 -15.75 6.09 11.36
CA VAL A 169 -15.40 5.47 12.63
C VAL A 169 -14.87 4.08 12.38
N GLN A 170 -13.64 3.79 12.87
CA GLN A 170 -12.97 2.50 12.77
C GLN A 170 -12.67 1.95 14.16
#